data_c41a9254009c476b12c298248a8caad1
#
_entry.id   c41a9254009c476b12c298248a8caad1
#
_cell.length_a   1.000
_cell.length_b   1.000
_cell.length_c   1.000
_cell.angle_alpha   90.00
_cell.angle_beta   90.00
_cell.angle_gamma   90.00
#
_symmetry.space_group_name_H-M   'P 1'
#
loop_
_entity.id
_entity.type
_entity.pdbx_description
1 polymer ?
#
loop_
_entity_poly.entity_id
_entity_poly.type
_entity_poly.pdbx_seq_one_letter_code
_entity_poly.pdbx_strand_id
1 'polypeptide(L)'
;MNSHRRCAAVARAVAAAALLALAAPAVARDMTQTRLENANAEPENWPVVNGNYAAHRFTNLSQINRANVQNLSPKMMGLLGGQVPAQGGRYAATRLEGTPIAEGGFLYVSDGWGAIYKVDVRSGNRADFVWKYDPEIDKVWAGDVACCGINNRGVALWRDSVISVSLDGRMHRIHKESGQLLWECKIYDPAIAETLTVAPLVIRDLAIVGAAGAEYGIRGSLDATELNTGKQVWRTHTAGGNDRDPNEQAKTTWLDPYKAWETGGGSIWQTGTFDPRLNLTYWGTGNAGPNYDQEYRPGDNLYVASVLALNPDDGFIKWYTQYTPGDPFDYDEAAEHPLIDIGGRALVVRAARDGHFYGFDRATGAFQYGEQYPTIVTWSGGIDAKTGRPNKYVPGAPLQKYAPGSVADRAGAVGMFCPAIGGGKNWEPTSYNPALC
;
A
#
# COMPACT_ATOMS: atom_id res chain seq x y z
N MET A 1 -90.16 6.52 -30.47
CA MET A 1 -89.33 7.57 -29.93
C MET A 1 -88.70 7.04 -28.67
N ASN A 2 -87.43 7.09 -28.57
CA ASN A 2 -86.48 6.85 -27.52
C ASN A 2 -85.50 5.68 -27.83
N SER A 3 -84.36 6.09 -28.26
CA SER A 3 -83.14 5.29 -28.50
C SER A 3 -82.38 5.13 -27.20
N HIS A 4 -82.13 3.89 -26.80
CA HIS A 4 -81.13 3.57 -25.76
C HIS A 4 -79.83 3.15 -26.41
N ARG A 5 -78.83 3.98 -26.30
CA ARG A 5 -77.42 3.61 -26.65
C ARG A 5 -76.84 2.82 -25.46
N ARG A 6 -76.41 1.58 -25.75
CA ARG A 6 -75.59 0.79 -24.83
C ARG A 6 -74.11 1.06 -25.13
N CYS A 7 -73.38 1.56 -24.11
CA CYS A 7 -71.92 1.63 -24.14
C CYS A 7 -71.34 0.25 -23.80
N ALA A 8 -70.58 -0.33 -24.74
CA ALA A 8 -69.78 -1.49 -24.48
C ALA A 8 -68.43 -1.07 -23.92
N ALA A 9 -68.10 -1.50 -22.71
CA ALA A 9 -66.78 -1.36 -22.10
C ALA A 9 -65.85 -2.44 -22.64
N VAL A 10 -64.78 -2.04 -23.32
CA VAL A 10 -63.68 -2.94 -23.73
C VAL A 10 -62.64 -3.02 -22.61
N ALA A 11 -62.62 -4.12 -21.92
CA ALA A 11 -61.58 -4.42 -20.95
C ALA A 11 -60.28 -4.83 -21.68
N ARG A 12 -59.25 -4.03 -21.65
CA ARG A 12 -57.91 -4.37 -22.10
C ARG A 12 -57.19 -5.09 -20.97
N ALA A 13 -56.98 -6.39 -21.09
CA ALA A 13 -56.09 -7.15 -20.27
C ALA A 13 -54.64 -6.85 -20.64
N VAL A 14 -53.91 -6.16 -19.77
CA VAL A 14 -52.45 -5.99 -19.88
C VAL A 14 -51.78 -7.22 -19.27
N ALA A 15 -51.27 -8.11 -20.10
CA ALA A 15 -50.44 -9.22 -19.64
C ALA A 15 -49.05 -8.66 -19.30
N ALA A 16 -48.74 -8.59 -18.02
CA ALA A 16 -47.39 -8.35 -17.53
C ALA A 16 -46.56 -9.61 -17.66
N ALA A 17 -45.75 -9.72 -18.70
CA ALA A 17 -44.72 -10.75 -18.80
C ALA A 17 -43.58 -10.40 -17.87
N ALA A 18 -43.53 -11.01 -16.69
CA ALA A 18 -42.37 -11.00 -15.82
C ALA A 18 -41.22 -11.80 -16.49
N LEU A 19 -40.28 -11.12 -17.12
CA LEU A 19 -39.01 -11.72 -17.48
C LEU A 19 -38.25 -12.08 -16.20
N LEU A 20 -38.32 -13.32 -15.79
CA LEU A 20 -37.35 -13.92 -14.87
C LEU A 20 -36.03 -14.03 -15.65
N ALA A 21 -35.17 -13.03 -15.49
CA ALA A 21 -33.77 -13.16 -15.85
C ALA A 21 -33.15 -14.23 -14.93
N LEU A 22 -33.04 -15.46 -15.45
CA LEU A 22 -32.19 -16.48 -14.86
C LEU A 22 -30.76 -15.88 -14.87
N ALA A 23 -30.29 -15.43 -13.70
CA ALA A 23 -28.91 -15.06 -13.50
C ALA A 23 -28.07 -16.32 -13.79
N ALA A 24 -27.47 -16.39 -14.96
CA ALA A 24 -26.43 -17.38 -15.22
C ALA A 24 -25.40 -17.26 -14.10
N PRO A 25 -24.85 -18.39 -13.59
CA PRO A 25 -23.76 -18.29 -12.61
C PRO A 25 -22.68 -17.40 -13.20
N ALA A 26 -22.36 -16.31 -12.50
CA ALA A 26 -21.29 -15.43 -12.93
C ALA A 26 -20.00 -16.28 -12.91
N VAL A 27 -19.58 -16.73 -14.08
CA VAL A 27 -18.24 -17.29 -14.25
C VAL A 27 -17.31 -16.15 -13.87
N ALA A 28 -16.48 -16.37 -12.87
CA ALA A 28 -15.52 -15.36 -12.44
C ALA A 28 -14.68 -14.95 -13.65
N ARG A 29 -14.83 -13.69 -14.06
CA ARG A 29 -14.09 -13.16 -15.20
C ARG A 29 -12.64 -13.03 -14.80
N ASP A 30 -11.73 -13.26 -15.75
CA ASP A 30 -10.32 -12.98 -15.56
C ASP A 30 -10.09 -11.53 -15.13
N MET A 31 -9.24 -11.33 -14.11
CA MET A 31 -8.79 -9.99 -13.73
C MET A 31 -7.69 -9.56 -14.69
N THR A 32 -8.09 -8.87 -15.75
CA THR A 32 -7.17 -8.38 -16.79
C THR A 32 -6.58 -7.02 -16.41
N GLN A 33 -5.46 -6.65 -17.04
CA GLN A 33 -4.85 -5.32 -16.89
C GLN A 33 -5.87 -4.21 -17.19
N THR A 34 -6.66 -4.37 -18.25
CA THR A 34 -7.70 -3.39 -18.62
C THR A 34 -8.74 -3.19 -17.52
N ARG A 35 -9.15 -4.24 -16.81
CA ARG A 35 -10.07 -4.13 -15.67
C ARG A 35 -9.41 -3.41 -14.49
N LEU A 36 -8.14 -3.71 -14.19
CA LEU A 36 -7.40 -3.04 -13.12
C LEU A 36 -7.21 -1.53 -13.41
N GLU A 37 -6.89 -1.16 -14.65
CA GLU A 37 -6.77 0.24 -15.08
C GLU A 37 -8.10 0.98 -15.02
N ASN A 38 -9.21 0.30 -15.30
CA ASN A 38 -10.55 0.85 -15.33
C ASN A 38 -11.39 0.42 -14.11
N ALA A 39 -10.77 0.21 -12.96
CA ALA A 39 -11.45 -0.25 -11.74
C ALA A 39 -12.69 0.61 -11.37
N ASN A 40 -12.65 1.91 -11.63
CA ASN A 40 -13.76 2.82 -11.38
C ASN A 40 -14.99 2.59 -12.28
N ALA A 41 -14.85 1.84 -13.39
CA ALA A 41 -15.97 1.47 -14.26
C ALA A 41 -16.78 0.28 -13.73
N GLU A 42 -16.25 -0.42 -12.71
CA GLU A 42 -16.89 -1.53 -12.03
C GLU A 42 -17.07 -1.17 -10.52
N PRO A 43 -17.91 -0.18 -10.17
CA PRO A 43 -17.97 0.38 -8.81
C PRO A 43 -18.46 -0.61 -7.75
N GLU A 44 -19.11 -1.70 -8.15
CA GLU A 44 -19.50 -2.83 -7.29
C GLU A 44 -18.33 -3.73 -6.90
N ASN A 45 -17.19 -3.59 -7.56
CA ASN A 45 -15.97 -4.32 -7.29
C ASN A 45 -14.93 -3.43 -6.57
N TRP A 46 -13.94 -4.08 -5.94
CA TRP A 46 -12.79 -3.44 -5.31
C TRP A 46 -11.54 -4.24 -5.65
N PRO A 47 -11.05 -4.16 -6.92
CA PRO A 47 -10.07 -5.11 -7.45
C PRO A 47 -8.61 -4.83 -7.05
N VAL A 48 -8.33 -3.66 -6.49
CA VAL A 48 -7.01 -3.22 -6.02
C VAL A 48 -7.12 -2.83 -4.55
N VAL A 49 -6.12 -3.09 -3.75
CA VAL A 49 -6.12 -2.84 -2.29
C VAL A 49 -6.54 -1.42 -1.91
N ASN A 50 -6.21 -0.43 -2.73
CA ASN A 50 -6.59 0.97 -2.55
C ASN A 50 -7.76 1.41 -3.45
N GLY A 51 -8.58 0.46 -3.94
CA GLY A 51 -9.74 0.67 -4.81
C GLY A 51 -9.36 0.77 -6.28
N ASN A 52 -8.35 1.54 -6.62
CA ASN A 52 -7.80 1.69 -7.96
C ASN A 52 -6.27 1.95 -7.90
N TYR A 53 -5.62 1.98 -9.05
CA TYR A 53 -4.18 2.24 -9.16
C TYR A 53 -3.74 3.62 -8.64
N ALA A 54 -4.65 4.59 -8.60
CA ALA A 54 -4.39 5.93 -8.08
C ALA A 54 -4.57 6.04 -6.55
N ALA A 55 -4.91 4.95 -5.88
CA ALA A 55 -5.16 4.89 -4.44
C ALA A 55 -6.25 5.87 -3.95
N HIS A 56 -7.31 6.04 -4.71
CA HIS A 56 -8.39 6.96 -4.33
C HIS A 56 -9.24 6.47 -3.17
N ARG A 57 -9.34 5.14 -2.95
CA ARG A 57 -10.24 4.54 -1.92
C ARG A 57 -11.64 5.16 -1.93
N PHE A 58 -12.14 5.34 -3.14
CA PHE A 58 -13.43 5.98 -3.43
C PHE A 58 -14.23 5.13 -4.42
N THR A 59 -15.54 5.09 -4.23
CA THR A 59 -16.49 4.45 -5.16
C THR A 59 -17.62 5.42 -5.51
N ASN A 60 -18.16 5.30 -6.73
CA ASN A 60 -19.33 6.05 -7.18
C ASN A 60 -20.67 5.43 -6.73
N LEU A 61 -20.66 4.36 -5.90
CA LEU A 61 -21.87 3.81 -5.33
C LEU A 61 -22.56 4.85 -4.43
N SER A 62 -23.89 4.96 -4.51
CA SER A 62 -24.69 5.97 -3.83
C SER A 62 -25.74 5.42 -2.87
N GLN A 63 -25.79 4.09 -2.67
CA GLN A 63 -26.73 3.45 -1.76
C GLN A 63 -26.51 3.93 -0.31
N ILE A 64 -25.26 4.16 0.09
CA ILE A 64 -24.90 4.79 1.35
C ILE A 64 -24.60 6.27 1.06
N ASN A 65 -25.31 7.16 1.74
CA ASN A 65 -25.22 8.61 1.52
C ASN A 65 -25.51 9.38 2.82
N ARG A 66 -25.45 10.71 2.78
CA ARG A 66 -25.65 11.57 3.97
C ARG A 66 -27.00 11.39 4.66
N ALA A 67 -28.03 10.95 3.92
CA ALA A 67 -29.38 10.80 4.49
C ALA A 67 -29.56 9.48 5.26
N ASN A 68 -28.69 8.49 5.03
CA ASN A 68 -28.88 7.15 5.62
C ASN A 68 -27.63 6.56 6.30
N VAL A 69 -26.47 7.23 6.21
CA VAL A 69 -25.21 6.71 6.80
C VAL A 69 -25.30 6.46 8.30
N GLN A 70 -26.12 7.24 9.03
CA GLN A 70 -26.37 7.07 10.47
C GLN A 70 -27.14 5.77 10.78
N ASN A 71 -27.75 5.14 9.77
CA ASN A 71 -28.52 3.90 9.92
C ASN A 71 -27.70 2.65 9.56
N LEU A 72 -26.39 2.80 9.31
CA LEU A 72 -25.53 1.66 9.02
C LEU A 72 -25.53 0.66 10.18
N SER A 73 -25.71 -0.61 9.84
CA SER A 73 -25.63 -1.71 10.77
C SER A 73 -24.91 -2.90 10.15
N PRO A 74 -24.19 -3.72 10.94
CA PRO A 74 -23.61 -4.96 10.43
C PRO A 74 -24.70 -5.87 9.85
N LYS A 75 -24.47 -6.40 8.64
CA LYS A 75 -25.37 -7.35 8.00
C LYS A 75 -24.91 -8.78 8.17
N MET A 76 -23.60 -8.99 8.24
CA MET A 76 -22.98 -10.31 8.42
C MET A 76 -21.66 -10.16 9.17
N MET A 77 -21.20 -11.28 9.74
CA MET A 77 -19.88 -11.40 10.37
C MET A 77 -19.29 -12.76 9.98
N GLY A 78 -18.01 -12.77 9.59
CA GLY A 78 -17.24 -13.98 9.31
C GLY A 78 -16.04 -14.07 10.28
N LEU A 79 -15.85 -15.20 10.93
CA LEU A 79 -14.71 -15.42 11.82
C LEU A 79 -13.57 -16.07 11.04
N LEU A 80 -12.47 -15.35 10.85
CA LEU A 80 -11.30 -15.86 10.12
C LEU A 80 -10.47 -16.88 10.94
N GLY A 81 -10.50 -16.80 12.26
CA GLY A 81 -9.80 -17.75 13.14
C GLY A 81 -8.29 -17.58 13.26
N GLY A 82 -7.69 -16.67 12.51
CA GLY A 82 -6.24 -16.49 12.39
C GLY A 82 -5.59 -15.56 13.42
N GLN A 83 -6.27 -15.20 14.51
CA GLN A 83 -5.75 -14.28 15.53
C GLN A 83 -4.96 -15.00 16.64
N VAL A 84 -4.21 -16.04 16.27
CA VAL A 84 -3.35 -16.77 17.20
C VAL A 84 -2.01 -16.01 17.30
N PRO A 85 -1.55 -15.64 18.51
CA PRO A 85 -0.24 -15.00 18.67
C PRO A 85 0.90 -15.91 18.21
N ALA A 86 2.05 -15.30 17.87
CA ALA A 86 3.29 -16.06 17.70
C ALA A 86 3.67 -16.79 19.01
N GLN A 87 4.43 -17.87 18.89
CA GLN A 87 4.81 -18.71 20.03
C GLN A 87 6.07 -18.16 20.75
N GLY A 88 6.07 -16.87 21.04
CA GLY A 88 7.18 -16.16 21.67
C GLY A 88 7.58 -14.92 20.86
N GLY A 89 8.70 -14.32 21.26
CA GLY A 89 9.24 -13.13 20.61
C GLY A 89 8.62 -11.81 21.10
N ARG A 90 9.24 -10.72 20.68
CA ARG A 90 8.88 -9.36 21.12
C ARG A 90 7.55 -8.87 20.54
N TYR A 91 7.21 -9.33 19.34
CA TYR A 91 6.06 -8.86 18.58
C TYR A 91 5.09 -9.99 18.26
N ALA A 92 4.69 -10.74 19.26
CA ALA A 92 3.85 -11.94 19.11
C ALA A 92 2.39 -11.65 18.69
N ALA A 93 1.90 -10.42 18.87
CA ALA A 93 0.49 -10.08 18.58
C ALA A 93 0.20 -10.11 17.08
N THR A 94 -0.91 -10.73 16.71
CA THR A 94 -1.43 -10.70 15.34
C THR A 94 -2.34 -9.49 15.13
N ARG A 95 -2.36 -8.95 13.90
CA ARG A 95 -3.22 -7.82 13.51
C ARG A 95 -3.94 -8.11 12.22
N LEU A 96 -5.17 -7.63 12.11
CA LEU A 96 -5.95 -7.69 10.88
C LEU A 96 -5.88 -6.33 10.20
N GLU A 97 -4.90 -6.14 9.33
CA GLU A 97 -4.64 -4.87 8.61
C GLU A 97 -4.99 -4.96 7.11
N GLY A 98 -5.31 -6.16 6.62
CA GLY A 98 -5.61 -6.40 5.21
C GLY A 98 -6.88 -5.69 4.75
N THR A 99 -6.82 -5.00 3.61
CA THR A 99 -8.00 -4.52 2.91
C THR A 99 -8.57 -5.67 2.08
N PRO A 100 -9.85 -6.06 2.27
CA PRO A 100 -10.48 -7.06 1.43
C PRO A 100 -10.54 -6.62 -0.04
N ILE A 101 -10.21 -7.51 -0.96
CA ILE A 101 -10.50 -7.35 -2.39
C ILE A 101 -11.91 -7.88 -2.66
N ALA A 102 -12.71 -7.15 -3.44
CA ALA A 102 -14.06 -7.57 -3.81
C ALA A 102 -14.18 -7.74 -5.32
N GLU A 103 -14.66 -8.90 -5.76
CA GLU A 103 -14.95 -9.18 -7.16
C GLU A 103 -16.12 -10.14 -7.31
N GLY A 104 -17.13 -9.76 -8.11
CA GLY A 104 -18.24 -10.61 -8.49
C GLY A 104 -19.07 -11.16 -7.30
N GLY A 105 -19.10 -10.40 -6.19
CA GLY A 105 -19.79 -10.81 -4.96
C GLY A 105 -18.99 -11.75 -4.06
N PHE A 106 -17.68 -11.91 -4.33
CA PHE A 106 -16.75 -12.59 -3.46
C PHE A 106 -15.80 -11.60 -2.81
N LEU A 107 -15.39 -11.90 -1.57
CA LEU A 107 -14.29 -11.20 -0.89
C LEU A 107 -13.08 -12.12 -0.82
N TYR A 108 -11.91 -11.56 -1.08
CA TYR A 108 -10.61 -12.19 -0.84
C TYR A 108 -9.94 -11.46 0.29
N VAL A 109 -9.72 -12.14 1.41
CA VAL A 109 -9.28 -11.55 2.68
C VAL A 109 -8.05 -12.29 3.16
N SER A 110 -7.04 -11.56 3.66
CA SER A 110 -5.92 -12.15 4.38
C SER A 110 -6.08 -11.94 5.89
N ASP A 111 -5.67 -12.91 6.70
CA ASP A 111 -5.43 -12.70 8.12
C ASP A 111 -3.99 -12.26 8.40
N GLY A 112 -3.65 -12.00 9.66
CA GLY A 112 -2.31 -11.55 10.04
C GLY A 112 -1.18 -12.53 9.69
N TRP A 113 -1.48 -13.83 9.63
CA TRP A 113 -0.53 -14.87 9.24
C TRP A 113 -0.37 -15.03 7.73
N GLY A 114 -1.12 -14.26 6.94
CA GLY A 114 -1.11 -14.38 5.49
C GLY A 114 -1.96 -15.55 4.96
N ALA A 115 -2.78 -16.18 5.80
CA ALA A 115 -3.77 -17.12 5.30
C ALA A 115 -4.85 -16.36 4.53
N ILE A 116 -5.24 -16.89 3.36
CA ILE A 116 -6.16 -16.27 2.43
C ILE A 116 -7.50 -17.00 2.46
N TYR A 117 -8.56 -16.22 2.48
CA TYR A 117 -9.93 -16.72 2.49
C TYR A 117 -10.70 -16.16 1.28
N LYS A 118 -11.38 -17.03 0.55
CA LYS A 118 -12.45 -16.62 -0.39
C LYS A 118 -13.79 -16.76 0.32
N VAL A 119 -14.54 -15.66 0.37
CA VAL A 119 -15.83 -15.58 1.07
C VAL A 119 -16.90 -15.17 0.09
N ASP A 120 -17.96 -15.95 -0.02
CA ASP A 120 -19.17 -15.62 -0.80
C ASP A 120 -20.09 -14.72 0.03
N VAL A 121 -20.37 -13.51 -0.45
CA VAL A 121 -21.25 -12.54 0.21
C VAL A 121 -22.49 -12.20 -0.64
N ARG A 122 -22.74 -12.93 -1.71
CA ARG A 122 -23.85 -12.67 -2.66
C ARG A 122 -25.23 -12.79 -2.03
N SER A 123 -25.37 -13.54 -0.96
CA SER A 123 -26.62 -13.61 -0.19
C SER A 123 -27.01 -12.29 0.48
N GLY A 124 -26.04 -11.39 0.72
CA GLY A 124 -26.24 -10.11 1.41
C GLY A 124 -26.48 -10.21 2.93
N ASN A 125 -26.57 -11.41 3.49
CA ASN A 125 -26.86 -11.62 4.92
C ASN A 125 -26.01 -12.73 5.57
N ARG A 126 -25.13 -13.40 4.82
CA ARG A 126 -24.28 -14.47 5.29
C ARG A 126 -22.91 -14.39 4.59
N ALA A 127 -21.85 -14.70 5.32
CA ALA A 127 -20.51 -14.86 4.82
C ALA A 127 -20.18 -16.35 4.74
N ASP A 128 -20.18 -16.91 3.53
CA ASP A 128 -19.90 -18.34 3.31
C ASP A 128 -18.46 -18.52 2.88
N PHE A 129 -17.64 -19.21 3.69
CA PHE A 129 -16.26 -19.49 3.35
C PHE A 129 -16.21 -20.57 2.24
N VAL A 130 -15.67 -20.19 1.07
CA VAL A 130 -15.55 -21.08 -0.10
C VAL A 130 -14.31 -21.94 0.01
N TRP A 131 -13.17 -21.31 0.29
CA TRP A 131 -11.89 -21.97 0.54
C TRP A 131 -10.98 -21.13 1.43
N LYS A 132 -9.99 -21.79 2.03
CA LYS A 132 -8.87 -21.20 2.76
C LYS A 132 -7.56 -21.76 2.19
N TYR A 133 -6.58 -20.88 1.98
CA TYR A 133 -5.18 -21.24 1.77
C TYR A 133 -4.36 -20.75 2.96
N ASP A 134 -3.48 -21.58 3.52
CA ASP A 134 -2.62 -21.26 4.66
C ASP A 134 -1.16 -21.45 4.25
N PRO A 135 -0.29 -20.43 4.30
CA PRO A 135 1.12 -20.55 3.94
C PRO A 135 1.97 -21.28 4.99
N GLU A 136 1.40 -21.66 6.15
CA GLU A 136 2.04 -22.44 7.21
C GLU A 136 3.36 -21.81 7.72
N ILE A 137 3.30 -20.53 8.11
CA ILE A 137 4.47 -19.79 8.63
C ILE A 137 4.92 -20.34 9.98
N ASP A 138 6.24 -20.42 10.20
CA ASP A 138 6.82 -20.73 11.50
C ASP A 138 6.46 -19.66 12.55
N LYS A 139 5.63 -20.06 13.51
CA LYS A 139 5.09 -19.15 14.54
C LYS A 139 6.08 -18.83 15.65
N VAL A 140 7.19 -19.57 15.77
CA VAL A 140 8.27 -19.28 16.72
C VAL A 140 9.13 -18.17 16.13
N TRP A 141 9.68 -18.38 14.95
CA TRP A 141 10.51 -17.41 14.22
C TRP A 141 9.81 -16.06 14.01
N ALA A 142 8.55 -16.07 13.61
CA ALA A 142 7.82 -14.86 13.25
C ALA A 142 7.73 -13.82 14.39
N GLY A 143 7.64 -14.29 15.65
CA GLY A 143 7.58 -13.41 16.81
C GLY A 143 8.86 -12.61 17.04
N ASP A 144 9.99 -13.08 16.54
CA ASP A 144 11.30 -12.43 16.71
C ASP A 144 11.59 -11.39 15.61
N VAL A 145 11.00 -11.55 14.43
CA VAL A 145 11.34 -10.73 13.23
C VAL A 145 10.18 -9.87 12.69
N ALA A 146 8.99 -10.00 13.27
CA ALA A 146 7.83 -9.21 12.83
C ALA A 146 7.73 -7.91 13.61
N CYS A 147 8.46 -6.88 13.22
CA CYS A 147 8.27 -5.56 13.82
C CYS A 147 6.78 -5.20 13.87
N CYS A 148 6.38 -4.68 15.04
CA CYS A 148 5.06 -4.08 15.25
C CYS A 148 3.88 -5.07 15.23
N GLY A 149 4.12 -6.36 15.08
CA GLY A 149 3.15 -7.46 15.12
C GLY A 149 3.07 -8.26 13.83
N ILE A 150 2.46 -9.43 13.93
CA ILE A 150 2.23 -10.32 12.80
C ILE A 150 1.09 -9.74 11.96
N ASN A 151 1.36 -9.31 10.75
CA ASN A 151 0.36 -8.72 9.87
C ASN A 151 0.59 -9.07 8.39
N ASN A 152 -0.50 -8.99 7.62
CA ASN A 152 -0.52 -9.06 6.17
C ASN A 152 -1.55 -8.04 5.67
N ARG A 153 -1.21 -7.24 4.65
CA ARG A 153 -2.05 -6.12 4.21
C ARG A 153 -2.97 -6.42 3.05
N GLY A 154 -3.01 -7.67 2.60
CA GLY A 154 -3.97 -8.10 1.60
C GLY A 154 -3.35 -8.86 0.43
N VAL A 155 -4.16 -9.01 -0.59
CA VAL A 155 -3.86 -9.78 -1.80
C VAL A 155 -4.08 -8.93 -3.03
N ALA A 156 -3.64 -9.43 -4.19
CA ALA A 156 -4.01 -8.89 -5.50
C ALA A 156 -4.68 -9.97 -6.36
N LEU A 157 -5.47 -9.54 -7.34
CA LEU A 157 -6.04 -10.41 -8.35
C LEU A 157 -5.28 -10.27 -9.67
N TRP A 158 -5.06 -11.39 -10.34
CA TRP A 158 -4.45 -11.46 -11.65
C TRP A 158 -5.01 -12.63 -12.44
N ARG A 159 -5.67 -12.34 -13.57
CA ARG A 159 -6.36 -13.35 -14.40
C ARG A 159 -7.28 -14.25 -13.54
N ASP A 160 -7.01 -15.55 -13.51
CA ASP A 160 -7.71 -16.58 -12.75
C ASP A 160 -7.12 -16.83 -11.35
N SER A 161 -6.25 -15.94 -10.89
CA SER A 161 -5.43 -16.18 -9.70
C SER A 161 -5.54 -15.09 -8.65
N VAL A 162 -5.33 -15.48 -7.40
CA VAL A 162 -5.02 -14.63 -6.27
C VAL A 162 -3.51 -14.66 -6.05
N ILE A 163 -2.90 -13.49 -5.96
CA ILE A 163 -1.48 -13.31 -5.64
C ILE A 163 -1.37 -12.82 -4.22
N SER A 164 -0.63 -13.53 -3.40
CA SER A 164 -0.40 -13.18 -1.99
C SER A 164 1.06 -13.30 -1.63
N VAL A 165 1.41 -12.75 -0.47
CA VAL A 165 2.74 -12.90 0.13
C VAL A 165 2.62 -13.41 1.55
N SER A 166 3.69 -13.98 2.08
CA SER A 166 3.78 -14.43 3.46
C SER A 166 4.98 -13.79 4.16
N LEU A 167 4.88 -13.67 5.50
CA LEU A 167 5.86 -12.97 6.31
C LEU A 167 7.30 -13.49 6.09
N ASP A 168 7.46 -14.78 5.80
CA ASP A 168 8.73 -15.47 5.56
C ASP A 168 9.32 -15.25 4.15
N GLY A 169 8.90 -14.20 3.46
CA GLY A 169 9.49 -13.76 2.20
C GLY A 169 9.04 -14.52 0.96
N ARG A 170 7.98 -15.36 1.05
CA ARG A 170 7.44 -16.10 -0.09
C ARG A 170 6.30 -15.34 -0.77
N MET A 171 6.17 -15.51 -2.09
CA MET A 171 5.00 -15.13 -2.88
C MET A 171 4.29 -16.39 -3.37
N HIS A 172 2.96 -16.32 -3.40
CA HIS A 172 2.09 -17.43 -3.75
C HIS A 172 1.13 -17.03 -4.87
N ARG A 173 0.99 -17.88 -5.88
CA ARG A 173 -0.09 -17.81 -6.86
C ARG A 173 -1.10 -18.91 -6.57
N ILE A 174 -2.33 -18.52 -6.29
CA ILE A 174 -3.41 -19.40 -5.86
C ILE A 174 -4.53 -19.33 -6.90
N HIS A 175 -5.05 -20.47 -7.34
CA HIS A 175 -6.18 -20.50 -8.27
C HIS A 175 -7.43 -19.92 -7.63
N LYS A 176 -7.99 -18.88 -8.25
CA LYS A 176 -9.07 -18.05 -7.69
C LYS A 176 -10.34 -18.84 -7.33
N GLU A 177 -10.67 -19.89 -8.09
CA GLU A 177 -11.88 -20.66 -7.84
C GLU A 177 -11.70 -21.78 -6.83
N SER A 178 -10.59 -22.51 -6.89
CA SER A 178 -10.37 -23.71 -6.06
C SER A 178 -9.56 -23.48 -4.78
N GLY A 179 -8.84 -22.36 -4.67
CA GLY A 179 -7.89 -22.13 -3.56
C GLY A 179 -6.62 -22.98 -3.66
N GLN A 180 -6.40 -23.68 -4.78
CA GLN A 180 -5.23 -24.52 -4.98
C GLN A 180 -3.98 -23.65 -5.25
N LEU A 181 -2.89 -23.94 -4.57
CA LEU A 181 -1.59 -23.36 -4.86
C LEU A 181 -1.13 -23.78 -6.26
N LEU A 182 -0.83 -22.82 -7.12
CA LEU A 182 -0.31 -23.06 -8.47
C LEU A 182 1.21 -23.03 -8.50
N TRP A 183 1.81 -22.04 -7.80
CA TRP A 183 3.24 -21.98 -7.52
C TRP A 183 3.51 -21.08 -6.32
N GLU A 184 4.68 -21.30 -5.71
CA GLU A 184 5.28 -20.36 -4.76
C GLU A 184 6.75 -20.10 -5.15
N CYS A 185 7.25 -18.92 -4.77
CA CYS A 185 8.65 -18.57 -4.91
C CYS A 185 9.14 -17.78 -3.70
N LYS A 186 10.42 -17.96 -3.35
CA LYS A 186 11.11 -17.16 -2.33
C LYS A 186 11.62 -15.86 -2.97
N ILE A 187 11.19 -14.71 -2.45
CA ILE A 187 11.64 -13.38 -2.88
C ILE A 187 12.69 -12.84 -1.93
N TYR A 188 12.43 -12.93 -0.62
CA TYR A 188 13.27 -12.40 0.45
C TYR A 188 13.77 -13.49 1.37
N ASP A 189 14.87 -13.20 2.08
CA ASP A 189 15.50 -14.19 2.95
C ASP A 189 15.11 -13.99 4.43
N PRO A 190 14.25 -14.87 4.98
CA PRO A 190 13.86 -14.80 6.37
C PRO A 190 15.03 -15.01 7.36
N ALA A 191 16.14 -15.61 6.93
CA ALA A 191 17.31 -15.83 7.78
C ALA A 191 18.01 -14.52 8.19
N ILE A 192 17.83 -13.45 7.39
CA ILE A 192 18.34 -12.10 7.69
C ILE A 192 17.21 -11.12 8.02
N ALA A 193 16.05 -11.63 8.42
CA ALA A 193 14.87 -10.86 8.82
C ALA A 193 14.25 -9.99 7.69
N GLU A 194 14.50 -10.30 6.42
CA GLU A 194 13.72 -9.76 5.32
C GLU A 194 12.32 -10.40 5.32
N THR A 195 11.30 -9.58 5.49
CA THR A 195 9.91 -10.03 5.60
C THR A 195 9.02 -9.39 4.54
N LEU A 196 7.83 -9.98 4.33
CA LEU A 196 6.80 -9.44 3.44
C LEU A 196 5.49 -9.23 4.19
N THR A 197 5.04 -7.98 4.25
CA THR A 197 3.76 -7.60 4.87
C THR A 197 2.86 -6.78 3.94
N VAL A 198 3.37 -6.42 2.77
CA VAL A 198 2.71 -5.59 1.75
C VAL A 198 1.67 -6.39 0.96
N ALA A 199 0.58 -5.75 0.52
CA ALA A 199 -0.25 -6.34 -0.53
C ALA A 199 0.44 -6.14 -1.90
N PRO A 200 0.57 -7.18 -2.75
CA PRO A 200 1.22 -7.04 -4.04
C PRO A 200 0.51 -6.01 -4.93
N LEU A 201 1.29 -5.20 -5.66
CA LEU A 201 0.76 -4.38 -6.76
C LEU A 201 0.97 -5.12 -8.07
N VAL A 202 -0.12 -5.53 -8.71
CA VAL A 202 -0.06 -6.18 -10.02
C VAL A 202 -0.12 -5.13 -11.12
N ILE A 203 0.87 -5.16 -12.02
CA ILE A 203 0.92 -4.32 -13.22
C ILE A 203 1.25 -5.24 -14.38
N ARG A 204 0.32 -5.42 -15.33
CA ARG A 204 0.42 -6.39 -16.44
C ARG A 204 0.64 -7.81 -15.89
N ASP A 205 1.77 -8.43 -16.21
CA ASP A 205 2.15 -9.76 -15.75
C ASP A 205 3.22 -9.73 -14.64
N LEU A 206 3.37 -8.58 -13.97
CA LEU A 206 4.30 -8.38 -12.86
C LEU A 206 3.58 -8.17 -11.55
N ALA A 207 4.03 -8.82 -10.48
CA ALA A 207 3.71 -8.45 -9.11
C ALA A 207 4.90 -7.72 -8.50
N ILE A 208 4.66 -6.50 -8.00
CA ILE A 208 5.68 -5.67 -7.34
C ILE A 208 5.41 -5.68 -5.84
N VAL A 209 6.45 -5.97 -5.06
CA VAL A 209 6.42 -6.05 -3.60
C VAL A 209 7.68 -5.42 -3.00
N GLY A 210 7.61 -5.01 -1.74
CA GLY A 210 8.75 -4.43 -1.03
C GLY A 210 9.09 -5.19 0.24
N ALA A 211 10.39 -5.19 0.61
CA ALA A 211 10.88 -5.78 1.84
C ALA A 211 10.46 -4.95 3.07
N ALA A 212 10.02 -5.61 4.14
CA ALA A 212 9.89 -5.07 5.48
C ALA A 212 11.00 -5.63 6.39
N GLY A 213 11.34 -4.94 7.50
CA GLY A 213 12.36 -5.38 8.45
C GLY A 213 13.50 -4.37 8.66
N ALA A 214 13.29 -3.08 8.40
CA ALA A 214 14.31 -2.04 8.60
C ALA A 214 14.91 -2.05 10.02
N GLU A 215 14.11 -2.37 11.03
CA GLU A 215 14.48 -2.44 12.44
C GLU A 215 15.46 -3.57 12.75
N TYR A 216 15.58 -4.54 11.85
CA TYR A 216 16.45 -5.71 11.98
C TYR A 216 17.73 -5.64 11.14
N GLY A 217 17.97 -4.46 10.50
CA GLY A 217 19.18 -4.22 9.73
C GLY A 217 19.14 -4.91 8.36
N ILE A 218 18.03 -4.84 7.65
CA ILE A 218 17.95 -5.25 6.26
C ILE A 218 18.38 -4.12 5.33
N ARG A 219 18.71 -4.45 4.10
CA ARG A 219 18.80 -3.50 2.99
C ARG A 219 17.47 -3.50 2.26
N GLY A 220 16.65 -2.48 2.48
CA GLY A 220 15.35 -2.37 1.85
C GLY A 220 15.41 -2.46 0.31
N SER A 221 14.37 -3.02 -0.29
CA SER A 221 14.24 -3.12 -1.74
C SER A 221 12.79 -3.25 -2.21
N LEU A 222 12.58 -2.98 -3.50
CA LEU A 222 11.43 -3.37 -4.30
C LEU A 222 11.82 -4.50 -5.23
N ASP A 223 10.93 -5.47 -5.41
CA ASP A 223 11.08 -6.59 -6.32
C ASP A 223 9.88 -6.71 -7.25
N ALA A 224 10.14 -7.02 -8.52
CA ALA A 224 9.13 -7.46 -9.46
C ALA A 224 9.31 -8.93 -9.81
N THR A 225 8.21 -9.68 -9.69
CA THR A 225 8.12 -11.10 -10.04
C THR A 225 7.18 -11.27 -11.23
N GLU A 226 7.62 -12.02 -12.24
CA GLU A 226 6.79 -12.39 -13.40
C GLU A 226 5.79 -13.49 -13.00
N LEU A 227 4.50 -13.23 -13.21
CA LEU A 227 3.41 -14.00 -12.62
C LEU A 227 3.11 -15.33 -13.32
N ASN A 228 3.55 -15.53 -14.57
CA ASN A 228 3.40 -16.84 -15.22
C ASN A 228 4.40 -17.86 -14.67
N THR A 229 5.62 -17.42 -14.30
CA THR A 229 6.74 -18.31 -13.95
C THR A 229 7.20 -18.22 -12.51
N GLY A 230 6.84 -17.16 -11.76
CA GLY A 230 7.37 -16.89 -10.43
C GLY A 230 8.83 -16.40 -10.41
N LYS A 231 9.39 -16.01 -11.56
CA LYS A 231 10.78 -15.56 -11.65
C LYS A 231 10.91 -14.07 -11.36
N GLN A 232 11.95 -13.72 -10.61
CA GLN A 232 12.32 -12.33 -10.40
C GLN A 232 12.74 -11.68 -11.74
N VAL A 233 12.18 -10.49 -12.01
CA VAL A 233 12.51 -9.69 -13.20
C VAL A 233 13.55 -8.63 -12.85
N TRP A 234 13.33 -7.90 -11.76
CA TRP A 234 14.25 -6.89 -11.26
C TRP A 234 14.13 -6.73 -9.73
N ARG A 235 15.21 -6.22 -9.14
CA ARG A 235 15.29 -5.72 -7.76
C ARG A 235 15.90 -4.33 -7.76
N THR A 236 15.29 -3.41 -7.01
CA THR A 236 15.79 -2.04 -6.81
C THR A 236 15.93 -1.77 -5.32
N HIS A 237 17.16 -1.54 -4.86
CA HIS A 237 17.44 -1.24 -3.46
C HIS A 237 17.07 0.18 -3.10
N THR A 238 16.48 0.36 -1.91
CA THR A 238 16.06 1.65 -1.34
C THR A 238 17.07 2.24 -0.37
N ALA A 239 18.02 1.43 0.09
CA ALA A 239 19.20 1.92 0.82
C ALA A 239 20.44 1.76 -0.05
N GLY A 240 21.16 2.88 -0.31
CA GLY A 240 22.35 2.92 -1.15
C GLY A 240 22.09 2.70 -2.66
N GLY A 241 20.83 2.70 -3.08
CA GLY A 241 20.46 2.63 -4.50
C GLY A 241 20.70 1.29 -5.19
N ASN A 242 20.47 1.27 -6.49
CA ASN A 242 20.61 0.08 -7.33
C ASN A 242 22.05 -0.03 -7.86
N ASP A 243 22.64 -1.22 -7.82
CA ASP A 243 23.98 -1.49 -8.39
C ASP A 243 24.03 -1.31 -9.92
N ARG A 244 22.85 -1.26 -10.56
CA ARG A 244 22.69 -0.95 -11.99
C ARG A 244 22.51 0.53 -12.28
N ASP A 245 22.43 1.41 -11.25
CA ASP A 245 22.34 2.85 -11.46
C ASP A 245 23.71 3.37 -11.92
N PRO A 246 23.82 3.87 -13.15
CA PRO A 246 25.11 4.34 -13.68
C PRO A 246 25.67 5.56 -12.91
N ASN A 247 24.85 6.23 -12.14
CA ASN A 247 25.26 7.43 -11.39
C ASN A 247 25.69 7.12 -9.94
N GLU A 248 25.43 5.92 -9.38
CA GLU A 248 25.77 5.51 -8.00
C GLU A 248 25.51 6.58 -6.90
N GLN A 249 24.70 7.59 -7.22
CA GLN A 249 24.54 8.78 -6.36
C GLN A 249 24.01 8.44 -4.97
N ALA A 250 23.15 7.44 -4.86
CA ALA A 250 22.58 7.08 -3.58
C ALA A 250 23.64 6.60 -2.57
N LYS A 251 24.62 5.80 -2.99
CA LYS A 251 25.70 5.33 -2.12
C LYS A 251 26.57 6.48 -1.60
N THR A 252 26.78 7.52 -2.39
CA THR A 252 27.59 8.68 -1.98
C THR A 252 26.97 9.55 -0.90
N THR A 253 25.68 9.32 -0.61
CA THR A 253 24.97 9.99 0.48
C THR A 253 25.06 9.25 1.82
N TRP A 254 25.74 8.12 1.85
CA TRP A 254 26.09 7.32 3.03
C TRP A 254 27.57 7.57 3.29
N LEU A 255 27.87 8.46 4.23
CA LEU A 255 29.23 9.00 4.41
C LEU A 255 30.08 8.14 5.36
N ASP A 256 29.55 7.05 5.87
CA ASP A 256 30.30 6.11 6.71
C ASP A 256 31.31 5.29 5.89
N PRO A 257 32.43 4.88 6.49
CA PRO A 257 33.42 4.06 5.80
C PRO A 257 33.07 2.56 5.76
N TYR A 258 32.01 2.13 6.45
CA TYR A 258 31.68 0.73 6.70
C TYR A 258 30.50 0.21 5.87
N LYS A 259 30.00 1.02 4.91
CA LYS A 259 28.85 0.71 4.07
C LYS A 259 27.56 0.44 4.87
N ALA A 260 27.20 1.36 5.79
CA ALA A 260 25.99 1.25 6.59
C ALA A 260 24.72 1.04 5.76
N TRP A 261 24.73 1.40 4.46
CA TRP A 261 23.63 1.13 3.54
C TRP A 261 23.32 -0.37 3.34
N GLU A 262 24.28 -1.28 3.58
CA GLU A 262 24.03 -2.73 3.49
C GLU A 262 23.02 -3.23 4.54
N THR A 263 22.84 -2.48 5.63
CA THR A 263 21.87 -2.72 6.71
C THR A 263 21.01 -1.49 7.01
N GLY A 264 20.93 -0.58 6.04
CA GLY A 264 20.49 0.80 6.21
C GLY A 264 18.99 1.03 6.26
N GLY A 265 18.16 -0.01 6.28
CA GLY A 265 16.70 0.11 6.33
C GLY A 265 16.08 0.50 5.00
N GLY A 266 15.17 1.47 4.98
CA GLY A 266 14.43 1.89 3.78
C GLY A 266 13.38 0.87 3.33
N SER A 267 12.75 0.19 4.27
CA SER A 267 11.73 -0.84 4.01
C SER A 267 10.52 -0.29 3.25
N ILE A 268 9.84 -1.15 2.48
CA ILE A 268 8.60 -0.83 1.78
C ILE A 268 7.53 -1.84 2.19
N TRP A 269 6.69 -1.45 3.13
CA TRP A 269 5.69 -2.31 3.74
C TRP A 269 4.24 -1.93 3.39
N GLN A 270 4.04 -0.92 2.52
CA GLN A 270 2.74 -0.52 1.98
C GLN A 270 2.74 -0.56 0.45
N THR A 271 1.55 -0.78 -0.12
CA THR A 271 1.36 -0.91 -1.57
C THR A 271 1.47 0.45 -2.25
N GLY A 272 2.27 0.51 -3.32
CA GLY A 272 2.43 1.68 -4.16
C GLY A 272 1.23 1.99 -5.05
N THR A 273 1.38 3.00 -5.89
CA THR A 273 0.40 3.44 -6.88
C THR A 273 0.99 3.35 -8.30
N PHE A 274 0.15 3.39 -9.32
CA PHE A 274 0.56 3.28 -10.72
C PHE A 274 -0.19 4.25 -11.62
N ASP A 275 0.54 4.99 -12.44
CA ASP A 275 -0.03 5.78 -13.53
C ASP A 275 0.23 5.07 -14.87
N PRO A 276 -0.78 4.46 -15.50
CA PRO A 276 -0.60 3.77 -16.77
C PRO A 276 -0.28 4.71 -17.95
N ARG A 277 -0.64 6.01 -17.87
CA ARG A 277 -0.35 7.00 -18.91
C ARG A 277 1.13 7.35 -18.97
N LEU A 278 1.78 7.42 -17.79
CA LEU A 278 3.20 7.73 -17.68
C LEU A 278 4.07 6.47 -17.63
N ASN A 279 3.46 5.30 -17.43
CA ASN A 279 4.14 4.05 -17.11
C ASN A 279 5.09 4.21 -15.91
N LEU A 280 4.59 4.86 -14.84
CA LEU A 280 5.33 5.08 -13.59
C LEU A 280 4.57 4.50 -12.40
N THR A 281 5.31 3.81 -11.53
CA THR A 281 4.82 3.34 -10.24
C THR A 281 5.50 4.12 -9.11
N TYR A 282 4.73 4.49 -8.07
CA TYR A 282 5.19 5.36 -6.99
C TYR A 282 5.17 4.61 -5.67
N TRP A 283 6.29 4.61 -4.98
CA TRP A 283 6.47 3.87 -3.73
C TRP A 283 7.14 4.73 -2.67
N GLY A 284 6.57 4.72 -1.48
CA GLY A 284 7.20 5.33 -0.33
C GLY A 284 8.20 4.39 0.33
N THR A 285 9.27 4.93 0.87
CA THR A 285 10.30 4.17 1.59
C THR A 285 10.25 4.48 3.08
N GLY A 286 10.55 3.49 3.88
CA GLY A 286 10.58 3.56 5.34
C GLY A 286 11.83 4.24 5.89
N ASN A 287 11.94 4.16 7.20
CA ASN A 287 12.99 4.73 8.01
C ASN A 287 14.39 4.21 7.66
N ALA A 288 15.40 4.97 8.04
CA ALA A 288 16.78 4.51 8.05
C ALA A 288 17.06 3.55 9.22
N GLY A 289 17.94 2.58 9.01
CA GLY A 289 18.45 1.68 10.05
C GLY A 289 19.92 1.96 10.41
N PRO A 290 20.32 1.95 11.69
CA PRO A 290 19.47 1.96 12.89
C PRO A 290 18.64 3.23 13.04
N ASN A 291 17.42 3.10 13.61
CA ASN A 291 16.57 4.23 13.92
C ASN A 291 17.29 5.19 14.85
N TYR A 292 17.07 6.48 14.74
CA TYR A 292 17.61 7.56 15.60
C TYR A 292 19.14 7.74 15.60
N ASP A 293 19.96 6.76 15.17
CA ASP A 293 21.42 6.81 15.27
C ASP A 293 22.07 7.29 13.95
N GLN A 294 22.03 8.59 13.69
CA GLN A 294 22.71 9.18 12.52
C GLN A 294 24.22 9.03 12.56
N GLU A 295 24.85 8.91 13.75
CA GLU A 295 26.30 8.79 13.88
C GLU A 295 26.82 7.45 13.37
N TYR A 296 25.95 6.41 13.34
CA TYR A 296 26.25 5.14 12.68
C TYR A 296 26.21 5.24 11.15
N ARG A 297 25.32 6.07 10.62
CA ARG A 297 25.02 6.22 9.21
C ARG A 297 25.02 7.69 8.75
N PRO A 298 26.13 8.41 8.90
CA PRO A 298 26.18 9.83 8.55
C PRO A 298 25.81 10.09 7.09
N GLY A 299 25.21 11.25 6.81
CA GLY A 299 24.77 11.68 5.49
C GLY A 299 23.24 11.67 5.32
N ASP A 300 22.79 11.94 4.10
CA ASP A 300 21.34 12.02 3.77
C ASP A 300 20.68 10.65 3.64
N ASN A 301 21.45 9.60 3.44
CA ASN A 301 21.01 8.19 3.39
C ASN A 301 19.93 7.90 2.30
N LEU A 302 20.19 8.25 1.03
CA LEU A 302 19.26 7.95 -0.04
C LEU A 302 19.11 6.43 -0.23
N TYR A 303 17.87 5.90 -0.40
CA TYR A 303 16.59 6.62 -0.55
C TYR A 303 15.65 6.36 0.62
N VAL A 304 16.08 6.41 1.87
CA VAL A 304 15.18 6.27 3.03
C VAL A 304 14.26 7.48 3.14
N ALA A 305 13.13 7.34 3.81
CA ALA A 305 12.12 8.39 4.05
C ALA A 305 11.79 9.21 2.77
N SER A 306 11.55 8.53 1.66
CA SER A 306 11.40 9.11 0.33
C SER A 306 10.14 8.61 -0.38
N VAL A 307 9.75 9.30 -1.46
CA VAL A 307 8.96 8.73 -2.54
C VAL A 307 9.85 8.47 -3.75
N LEU A 308 9.67 7.30 -4.35
CA LEU A 308 10.36 6.87 -5.58
C LEU A 308 9.33 6.72 -6.70
N ALA A 309 9.61 7.30 -7.86
CA ALA A 309 8.89 7.01 -9.09
C ALA A 309 9.75 6.12 -9.97
N LEU A 310 9.28 4.90 -10.23
CA LEU A 310 10.03 3.90 -10.98
C LEU A 310 9.29 3.50 -12.26
N ASN A 311 10.05 3.11 -13.27
CA ASN A 311 9.51 2.37 -14.39
C ASN A 311 9.20 0.92 -13.92
N PRO A 312 7.94 0.43 -14.02
CA PRO A 312 7.59 -0.91 -13.56
C PRO A 312 8.23 -2.04 -14.39
N ASP A 313 8.70 -1.77 -15.61
CA ASP A 313 9.25 -2.80 -16.50
C ASP A 313 10.68 -3.21 -16.13
N ASP A 314 11.47 -2.27 -15.58
CA ASP A 314 12.90 -2.46 -15.30
C ASP A 314 13.34 -2.07 -13.88
N GLY A 315 12.44 -1.42 -13.11
CA GLY A 315 12.70 -0.96 -11.76
C GLY A 315 13.61 0.27 -11.66
N PHE A 316 13.92 0.95 -12.78
CA PHE A 316 14.74 2.16 -12.73
C PHE A 316 13.98 3.34 -12.12
N ILE A 317 14.63 4.00 -11.16
CA ILE A 317 14.14 5.23 -10.54
C ILE A 317 14.23 6.36 -11.56
N LYS A 318 13.09 6.96 -11.93
CA LYS A 318 13.00 8.10 -12.83
C LYS A 318 13.19 9.42 -12.10
N TRP A 319 12.60 9.52 -10.90
CA TRP A 319 12.79 10.62 -9.97
C TRP A 319 12.48 10.18 -8.55
N TYR A 320 12.95 10.95 -7.59
CA TYR A 320 12.66 10.75 -6.17
C TYR A 320 12.54 12.08 -5.46
N THR A 321 11.88 12.06 -4.29
CA THR A 321 11.93 13.15 -3.32
C THR A 321 12.08 12.55 -1.93
N GLN A 322 13.08 13.02 -1.19
CA GLN A 322 13.32 12.63 0.20
C GLN A 322 12.66 13.65 1.12
N TYR A 323 11.76 13.21 1.99
CA TYR A 323 11.03 14.06 2.92
C TYR A 323 11.92 14.49 4.11
N THR A 324 12.61 13.51 4.71
CA THR A 324 13.45 13.71 5.89
C THR A 324 14.86 13.19 5.62
N PRO A 325 15.77 14.01 5.03
CA PRO A 325 17.16 13.59 4.83
C PRO A 325 17.86 13.17 6.14
N GLY A 326 18.56 12.04 6.10
CA GLY A 326 19.23 11.47 7.27
C GLY A 326 18.32 10.93 8.37
N ASP A 327 17.03 10.99 8.21
CA ASP A 327 15.93 10.59 9.11
C ASP A 327 16.33 10.15 10.53
N PRO A 328 16.41 11.06 11.51
CA PRO A 328 16.71 10.73 12.90
C PRO A 328 15.44 10.50 13.75
N PHE A 329 14.26 10.40 13.13
CA PHE A 329 12.97 10.44 13.81
C PHE A 329 12.13 9.17 13.64
N ASP A 330 12.59 8.24 12.82
CA ASP A 330 11.81 7.06 12.43
C ASP A 330 10.55 7.46 11.62
N TYR A 331 10.72 8.43 10.72
CA TYR A 331 9.64 8.89 9.86
C TYR A 331 9.55 8.05 8.60
N ASP A 332 8.88 6.90 8.72
CA ASP A 332 8.50 6.10 7.57
C ASP A 332 7.61 6.87 6.61
N GLU A 333 8.00 6.95 5.36
CA GLU A 333 7.14 7.46 4.29
C GLU A 333 6.59 6.36 3.39
N ALA A 334 6.59 5.13 3.90
CA ALA A 334 6.17 3.92 3.17
C ALA A 334 4.67 3.85 2.83
N ALA A 335 3.79 4.66 3.46
CA ALA A 335 2.35 4.63 3.17
C ALA A 335 2.03 5.15 1.74
N GLU A 336 0.79 4.93 1.32
CA GLU A 336 0.35 5.24 -0.05
C GLU A 336 0.61 6.68 -0.49
N HIS A 337 0.84 6.85 -1.77
CA HIS A 337 1.01 8.14 -2.44
C HIS A 337 -0.12 8.30 -3.49
N PRO A 338 -1.30 8.85 -3.10
CA PRO A 338 -2.41 9.02 -4.01
C PRO A 338 -2.07 9.87 -5.22
N LEU A 339 -2.60 9.46 -6.39
CA LEU A 339 -2.45 10.19 -7.64
C LEU A 339 -3.73 11.01 -7.87
N ILE A 340 -3.61 12.33 -7.87
CA ILE A 340 -4.76 13.21 -8.07
C ILE A 340 -4.56 14.12 -9.28
N ASP A 341 -5.67 14.40 -9.99
CA ASP A 341 -5.71 15.39 -11.06
C ASP A 341 -6.59 16.56 -10.58
N ILE A 342 -5.99 17.73 -10.37
CA ILE A 342 -6.66 18.91 -9.84
C ILE A 342 -6.17 20.20 -10.51
N GLY A 343 -7.09 21.04 -10.97
CA GLY A 343 -6.75 22.33 -11.57
C GLY A 343 -5.81 22.19 -12.78
N GLY A 344 -5.95 21.13 -13.58
CA GLY A 344 -5.11 20.86 -14.75
C GLY A 344 -3.71 20.31 -14.41
N ARG A 345 -3.42 20.05 -13.14
CA ARG A 345 -2.15 19.47 -12.67
C ARG A 345 -2.33 18.00 -12.32
N ALA A 346 -1.39 17.18 -12.76
CA ALA A 346 -1.29 15.77 -12.38
C ALA A 346 -0.29 15.62 -11.24
N LEU A 347 -0.78 15.31 -10.04
CA LEU A 347 0.01 15.30 -8.82
C LEU A 347 0.10 13.90 -8.22
N VAL A 348 1.23 13.63 -7.57
CA VAL A 348 1.35 12.64 -6.52
C VAL A 348 1.36 13.38 -5.19
N VAL A 349 0.51 12.95 -4.25
CA VAL A 349 0.35 13.65 -2.97
C VAL A 349 0.64 12.74 -1.78
N ARG A 350 1.01 13.34 -0.65
CA ARG A 350 1.32 12.61 0.57
C ARG A 350 1.01 13.45 1.82
N ALA A 351 0.24 12.91 2.75
CA ALA A 351 0.22 13.37 4.13
C ALA A 351 1.34 12.62 4.87
N ALA A 352 2.49 13.25 5.04
CA ALA A 352 3.71 12.63 5.50
C ALA A 352 3.77 12.49 7.03
N ARG A 353 4.55 11.52 7.54
CA ARG A 353 4.77 11.38 9.00
C ARG A 353 5.39 12.62 9.60
N ASP A 354 6.21 13.32 8.85
CA ASP A 354 6.88 14.55 9.25
C ASP A 354 5.96 15.71 9.60
N GLY A 355 4.67 15.59 9.31
CA GLY A 355 3.63 16.57 9.65
C GLY A 355 3.31 17.55 8.52
N HIS A 356 3.78 17.31 7.31
CA HIS A 356 3.43 18.14 6.16
C HIS A 356 2.67 17.35 5.11
N PHE A 357 1.73 18.01 4.45
CA PHE A 357 1.06 17.51 3.26
C PHE A 357 1.81 18.01 2.04
N TYR A 358 2.20 17.12 1.15
CA TYR A 358 2.98 17.42 -0.04
C TYR A 358 2.22 17.11 -1.32
N GLY A 359 2.53 17.88 -2.36
CA GLY A 359 2.14 17.59 -3.74
C GLY A 359 3.32 17.81 -4.67
N PHE A 360 3.59 16.82 -5.52
CA PHE A 360 4.66 16.86 -6.52
C PHE A 360 4.06 16.61 -7.90
N ASP A 361 4.65 17.22 -8.94
CA ASP A 361 4.34 16.87 -10.32
C ASP A 361 4.59 15.39 -10.55
N ARG A 362 3.60 14.69 -11.06
CA ARG A 362 3.61 13.23 -11.16
C ARG A 362 4.68 12.69 -12.11
N ALA A 363 4.97 13.43 -13.19
CA ALA A 363 5.93 13.00 -14.20
C ALA A 363 7.39 13.28 -13.80
N THR A 364 7.63 14.39 -13.07
CA THR A 364 8.98 14.93 -12.86
C THR A 364 9.43 14.95 -11.41
N GLY A 365 8.52 14.78 -10.44
CA GLY A 365 8.81 14.95 -9.02
C GLY A 365 9.00 16.42 -8.59
N ALA A 366 8.76 17.39 -9.47
CA ALA A 366 8.88 18.80 -9.12
C ALA A 366 7.89 19.18 -8.02
N PHE A 367 8.41 19.81 -6.96
CA PHE A 367 7.60 20.28 -5.84
C PHE A 367 6.54 21.30 -6.32
N GLN A 368 5.28 21.10 -5.92
CA GLN A 368 4.16 21.94 -6.31
C GLN A 368 3.48 22.60 -5.12
N TYR A 369 3.44 21.91 -3.99
CA TYR A 369 2.71 22.33 -2.82
C TYR A 369 3.21 21.62 -1.57
N GLY A 370 3.23 22.31 -0.44
CA GLY A 370 3.48 21.70 0.87
C GLY A 370 2.98 22.59 1.99
N GLU A 371 2.29 21.99 2.96
CA GLU A 371 1.72 22.69 4.10
C GLU A 371 1.67 21.80 5.33
N GLN A 372 1.92 22.39 6.50
CA GLN A 372 1.73 21.72 7.78
C GLN A 372 0.25 21.44 8.01
N TYR A 373 -0.11 20.18 8.39
CA TYR A 373 -1.49 19.82 8.67
C TYR A 373 -1.77 19.50 10.15
N PRO A 374 -0.85 18.95 10.98
CA PRO A 374 -1.06 18.85 12.41
C PRO A 374 -0.88 20.22 13.07
N THR A 375 -1.50 20.41 14.22
CA THR A 375 -1.42 21.67 14.98
C THR A 375 0.01 22.02 15.39
N ILE A 376 0.84 21.01 15.68
CA ILE A 376 2.19 21.19 16.20
C ILE A 376 3.20 20.38 15.37
N VAL A 377 4.22 21.07 14.87
CA VAL A 377 5.43 20.48 14.25
C VAL A 377 6.64 21.19 14.84
N THR A 378 7.54 20.45 15.48
CA THR A 378 8.68 21.06 16.21
C THR A 378 10.04 20.63 15.70
N TRP A 379 10.12 19.62 14.83
CA TRP A 379 11.39 19.00 14.45
C TRP A 379 12.20 19.81 13.43
N SER A 380 11.58 20.57 12.51
CA SER A 380 12.27 21.21 11.38
C SER A 380 12.11 22.73 11.29
N GLY A 381 11.15 23.32 12.02
CA GLY A 381 10.74 24.71 11.84
C GLY A 381 10.00 24.98 10.52
N GLY A 382 9.35 23.95 9.96
CA GLY A 382 8.61 23.98 8.70
C GLY A 382 9.41 23.51 7.48
N ILE A 383 8.85 23.78 6.30
CA ILE A 383 9.46 23.44 5.01
C ILE A 383 9.62 24.68 4.14
N ASP A 384 10.62 24.68 3.27
CA ASP A 384 10.85 25.73 2.28
C ASP A 384 9.74 25.71 1.23
N ALA A 385 9.06 26.83 1.02
CA ALA A 385 7.88 26.93 0.15
C ALA A 385 8.20 26.76 -1.36
N LYS A 386 9.47 26.75 -1.77
CA LYS A 386 9.89 26.58 -3.16
C LYS A 386 10.33 25.14 -3.45
N THR A 387 10.92 24.49 -2.46
CA THR A 387 11.58 23.19 -2.64
C THR A 387 10.91 22.05 -1.89
N GLY A 388 10.06 22.33 -0.90
CA GLY A 388 9.49 21.35 0.00
C GLY A 388 10.49 20.73 0.99
N ARG A 389 11.75 21.20 1.00
CA ARG A 389 12.77 20.69 1.91
C ARG A 389 12.58 21.24 3.32
N PRO A 390 12.94 20.48 4.37
CA PRO A 390 12.91 20.99 5.75
C PRO A 390 13.78 22.27 5.89
N ASN A 391 13.25 23.30 6.55
CA ASN A 391 13.92 24.60 6.67
C ASN A 391 15.29 24.54 7.34
N LYS A 392 15.56 23.54 8.16
CA LYS A 392 16.83 23.34 8.86
C LYS A 392 17.71 22.26 8.22
N TYR A 393 17.33 21.76 7.07
CA TYR A 393 18.14 20.83 6.31
C TYR A 393 19.42 21.51 5.80
N VAL A 394 20.57 20.87 6.02
CA VAL A 394 21.86 21.32 5.55
C VAL A 394 22.41 20.29 4.55
N PRO A 395 22.41 20.59 3.23
CA PRO A 395 22.87 19.67 2.21
C PRO A 395 24.30 19.16 2.46
N GLY A 396 24.49 17.84 2.42
CA GLY A 396 25.80 17.21 2.59
C GLY A 396 26.35 17.24 4.02
N ALA A 397 25.59 17.71 5.01
CA ALA A 397 26.02 17.62 6.40
C ALA A 397 26.08 16.15 6.83
N PRO A 398 27.16 15.72 7.51
CA PRO A 398 27.24 14.37 8.03
C PRO A 398 26.09 14.02 8.99
N LEU A 399 25.68 14.97 9.83
CA LEU A 399 24.58 14.83 10.78
C LEU A 399 23.61 15.99 10.61
N GLN A 400 22.35 15.67 10.39
CA GLN A 400 21.27 16.64 10.35
C GLN A 400 20.84 16.99 11.77
N LYS A 401 20.92 18.27 12.14
CA LYS A 401 20.57 18.73 13.51
C LYS A 401 19.13 19.23 13.63
N TYR A 402 18.53 19.62 12.51
CA TYR A 402 17.16 20.16 12.45
C TYR A 402 16.88 21.23 13.53
N ALA A 403 15.72 21.17 14.22
CA ALA A 403 15.43 22.10 15.30
C ALA A 403 16.26 21.77 16.56
N PRO A 404 16.67 22.78 17.35
CA PRO A 404 17.43 22.56 18.58
C PRO A 404 16.70 21.59 19.53
N GLY A 405 17.40 20.55 19.98
CA GLY A 405 16.88 19.55 20.91
C GLY A 405 15.91 18.53 20.29
N SER A 406 15.71 18.53 18.98
CA SER A 406 14.83 17.55 18.32
C SER A 406 15.51 16.21 18.04
N VAL A 407 16.83 16.19 17.87
CA VAL A 407 17.60 15.00 17.47
C VAL A 407 18.36 14.45 18.68
N ALA A 408 18.27 13.11 18.86
CA ALA A 408 19.10 12.39 19.82
C ALA A 408 20.53 12.23 19.32
N ASP A 409 21.52 12.11 20.23
CA ASP A 409 22.91 11.83 19.91
C ASP A 409 23.56 10.84 20.88
N ARG A 410 24.73 10.31 20.51
CA ARG A 410 25.50 9.39 21.37
C ARG A 410 26.16 10.07 22.58
N ALA A 411 26.19 11.41 22.63
CA ALA A 411 26.64 12.16 23.79
C ALA A 411 25.58 12.23 24.91
N GLY A 412 24.37 11.71 24.66
CA GLY A 412 23.31 11.58 25.65
C GLY A 412 22.19 12.61 25.51
N ALA A 413 22.15 13.39 24.43
CA ALA A 413 20.97 14.21 24.13
C ALA A 413 19.77 13.30 23.84
N VAL A 414 18.64 13.64 24.48
CA VAL A 414 17.34 12.98 24.21
C VAL A 414 16.57 13.87 23.26
N GLY A 415 16.27 13.38 22.05
CA GLY A 415 15.49 14.10 21.07
C GLY A 415 14.04 14.27 21.52
N MET A 416 13.54 15.51 21.50
CA MET A 416 12.14 15.83 21.73
C MET A 416 11.53 16.45 20.47
N PHE A 417 10.62 15.75 19.82
CA PHE A 417 10.06 16.19 18.54
C PHE A 417 8.56 15.87 18.41
N CYS A 418 7.88 16.67 17.64
CA CYS A 418 6.48 16.50 17.26
C CYS A 418 6.36 16.74 15.74
N PRO A 419 5.63 15.88 15.01
CA PRO A 419 4.93 14.67 15.48
C PRO A 419 5.88 13.62 16.08
N ALA A 420 5.37 12.77 16.97
CA ALA A 420 6.13 11.63 17.49
C ALA A 420 6.36 10.58 16.38
N ILE A 421 6.99 9.44 16.67
CA ILE A 421 7.33 8.38 15.70
C ILE A 421 6.13 7.89 14.87
N GLY A 422 4.92 7.93 15.41
CA GLY A 422 3.69 7.63 14.67
C GLY A 422 3.38 8.62 13.55
N GLY A 423 4.03 9.79 13.59
CA GLY A 423 3.85 10.84 12.59
C GLY A 423 2.55 11.63 12.74
N GLY A 424 2.37 12.61 11.86
CA GLY A 424 1.10 13.32 11.71
C GLY A 424 0.02 12.40 11.10
N LYS A 425 0.40 11.52 10.16
CA LYS A 425 -0.36 10.38 9.62
C LYS A 425 0.57 9.19 9.51
N ASN A 426 0.11 8.02 9.90
CA ASN A 426 0.84 6.77 9.76
C ASN A 426 0.38 6.00 8.51
N TRP A 427 0.17 4.69 8.64
CA TRP A 427 -0.18 3.78 7.55
C TRP A 427 -1.68 3.80 7.16
N GLU A 428 -2.54 4.32 8.00
CA GLU A 428 -3.98 4.36 7.74
C GLU A 428 -4.26 5.07 6.41
N PRO A 429 -5.02 4.46 5.50
CA PRO A 429 -5.09 4.97 4.13
C PRO A 429 -5.91 6.26 4.02
N THR A 430 -5.47 7.12 3.10
CA THR A 430 -6.17 8.33 2.68
C THR A 430 -7.30 7.99 1.71
N SER A 431 -8.31 8.84 1.64
CA SER A 431 -9.38 8.76 0.65
C SER A 431 -9.44 10.07 -0.14
N TYR A 432 -9.68 9.97 -1.44
CA TYR A 432 -9.84 11.11 -2.34
C TYR A 432 -11.10 10.96 -3.18
N ASN A 433 -11.97 11.97 -3.14
CA ASN A 433 -13.18 12.04 -3.96
C ASN A 433 -12.97 13.00 -5.13
N PRO A 434 -12.81 12.51 -6.37
CA PRO A 434 -12.58 13.38 -7.53
C PRO A 434 -13.73 14.35 -7.85
N ALA A 435 -14.93 14.09 -7.34
CA ALA A 435 -16.10 14.94 -7.62
C ALA A 435 -16.21 16.15 -6.68
N LEU A 436 -15.38 16.22 -5.63
CA LEU A 436 -15.44 17.31 -4.64
C LEU A 436 -14.28 18.31 -4.76
N CYS A 437 -13.43 18.16 -5.77
CA CYS A 437 -12.26 19.02 -5.99
C CYS A 437 -12.46 20.04 -7.08
#